data_ea5ffb5939c35451d818d7fb56c64e4b
#
_entry.id   ea5ffb5939c35451d818d7fb56c64e4b
#
_cell.length_a   1.000
_cell.length_b   1.000
_cell.length_c   1.000
_cell.angle_alpha   90.00
_cell.angle_beta   90.00
_cell.angle_gamma   90.00
#
_symmetry.space_group_name_H-M   'P 1'
#
loop_
_entity.id
_entity.type
_entity.pdbx_description
1 polymer ?
#
loop_
_entity_poly.entity_id
_entity_poly.type
_entity_poly.pdbx_seq_one_letter_code
_entity_poly.pdbx_strand_id
1 'polypeptide(L)'
;MDSYLPKSYPSLMEGKKILYVHGFLSAGSTHTADVLRQFMPRATVLAPDLPVHPADAMALLKETVESERPDLIIGTSMGGMYTEMLYGFDRICVNPAFEMGATMSEHQMMGKQTFQNPRQDGVQEIIVTKALVKEYREMTEHCFSQVTAEEQQRVFGLFGDEDPIVHTYDLFLQHYPQAIHFHGEHRLVEKAIYHYIIPIVRWIDDRQTGRNRPSVLIHWDTLADAYGQPRSSLHKAYE
;
A
#
# COMPACT_ATOMS: atom_id res chain seq x y z
N MET A 1 1.46 -9.34 26.62
CA MET A 1 0.72 -8.13 27.08
C MET A 1 1.22 -6.95 26.29
N ASP A 2 0.65 -6.72 25.10
CA ASP A 2 1.01 -5.58 24.26
C ASP A 2 -0.10 -4.52 24.36
N SER A 3 -0.14 -3.81 25.50
CA SER A 3 -1.20 -2.83 25.80
C SER A 3 -0.81 -1.38 25.47
N TYR A 4 0.19 -1.14 24.59
CA TYR A 4 0.74 0.20 24.38
C TYR A 4 0.72 0.73 22.94
N LEU A 5 -0.11 0.21 22.07
CA LEU A 5 -0.33 0.91 20.81
C LEU A 5 -1.29 2.07 21.07
N PRO A 6 -0.91 3.33 20.80
CA PRO A 6 -1.86 4.43 20.87
C PRO A 6 -2.99 4.13 19.89
N LYS A 7 -4.22 4.15 20.42
CA LYS A 7 -5.41 3.70 19.67
C LYS A 7 -5.78 4.63 18.50
N SER A 8 -5.24 5.85 18.45
CA SER A 8 -5.50 6.79 17.36
C SER A 8 -4.58 8.00 17.34
N TYR A 9 -4.49 8.64 16.17
CA TYR A 9 -3.78 9.90 15.89
C TYR A 9 -4.74 10.91 15.28
N PRO A 10 -5.61 11.59 16.07
CA PRO A 10 -6.70 12.40 15.53
C PRO A 10 -6.26 13.59 14.67
N SER A 11 -5.05 14.12 14.90
CA SER A 11 -4.50 15.24 14.14
C SER A 11 -3.73 14.81 12.87
N LEU A 12 -3.48 13.49 12.71
CA LEU A 12 -2.78 12.97 11.54
C LEU A 12 -3.73 12.89 10.35
N MET A 13 -3.35 13.51 9.25
CA MET A 13 -4.18 13.61 8.04
C MET A 13 -5.57 14.23 8.31
N GLU A 14 -5.72 15.06 9.34
CA GLU A 14 -7.00 15.68 9.70
C GLU A 14 -7.56 16.49 8.53
N GLY A 15 -8.81 16.21 8.15
CA GLY A 15 -9.49 16.84 7.04
C GLY A 15 -9.04 16.40 5.66
N LYS A 16 -8.08 15.48 5.57
CA LYS A 16 -7.53 14.94 4.31
C LYS A 16 -8.17 13.61 3.92
N LYS A 17 -7.96 13.22 2.67
CA LYS A 17 -8.46 11.96 2.11
C LYS A 17 -7.32 10.98 1.88
N ILE A 18 -7.52 9.74 2.27
CA ILE A 18 -6.63 8.61 2.03
C ILE A 18 -7.39 7.61 1.15
N LEU A 19 -6.83 7.24 0.00
CA LEU A 19 -7.34 6.14 -0.80
C LEU A 19 -6.56 4.87 -0.43
N TYR A 20 -7.26 3.86 0.08
CA TYR A 20 -6.69 2.53 0.31
C TYR A 20 -7.07 1.59 -0.83
N VAL A 21 -6.07 0.97 -1.45
CA VAL A 21 -6.20 0.06 -2.59
C VAL A 21 -5.85 -1.36 -2.13
N HIS A 22 -6.86 -2.21 -2.05
CA HIS A 22 -6.72 -3.57 -1.51
C HIS A 22 -6.05 -4.56 -2.47
N GLY A 23 -5.55 -5.68 -1.93
CA GLY A 23 -4.93 -6.76 -2.70
C GLY A 23 -5.94 -7.68 -3.41
N PHE A 24 -5.40 -8.65 -4.17
CA PHE A 24 -6.20 -9.64 -4.89
C PHE A 24 -7.03 -10.48 -3.92
N LEU A 25 -8.25 -10.83 -4.33
CA LEU A 25 -9.24 -11.56 -3.52
C LEU A 25 -9.64 -10.87 -2.19
N SER A 26 -9.36 -9.58 -2.05
CA SER A 26 -9.81 -8.76 -0.94
C SER A 26 -10.97 -7.84 -1.37
N ALA A 27 -11.36 -6.91 -0.50
CA ALA A 27 -12.42 -5.95 -0.74
C ALA A 27 -12.15 -4.64 0.03
N GLY A 28 -12.93 -3.60 -0.21
CA GLY A 28 -12.86 -2.35 0.53
C GLY A 28 -13.18 -2.49 2.03
N SER A 29 -13.88 -3.56 2.41
CA SER A 29 -14.22 -3.93 3.80
C SER A 29 -13.07 -4.63 4.55
N THR A 30 -11.85 -4.56 4.05
CA THR A 30 -10.68 -5.22 4.67
C THR A 30 -10.32 -4.62 6.02
N HIS A 31 -9.81 -5.46 6.93
CA HIS A 31 -9.31 -5.05 8.24
C HIS A 31 -8.26 -3.93 8.17
N THR A 32 -7.40 -3.93 7.15
CA THR A 32 -6.41 -2.86 6.95
C THR A 32 -7.06 -1.49 6.80
N ALA A 33 -8.14 -1.39 6.02
CA ALA A 33 -8.88 -0.13 5.86
C ALA A 33 -9.50 0.33 7.19
N ASP A 34 -10.01 -0.61 7.99
CA ASP A 34 -10.59 -0.30 9.30
C ASP A 34 -9.53 0.17 10.31
N VAL A 35 -8.35 -0.45 10.30
CA VAL A 35 -7.21 -0.01 11.13
C VAL A 35 -6.75 1.39 10.74
N LEU A 36 -6.69 1.71 9.44
CA LEU A 36 -6.35 3.06 8.98
C LEU A 36 -7.40 4.09 9.47
N ARG A 37 -8.70 3.77 9.40
CA ARG A 37 -9.79 4.61 9.95
C ARG A 37 -9.66 4.80 11.45
N GLN A 38 -9.32 3.73 12.18
CA GLN A 38 -9.11 3.78 13.62
C GLN A 38 -7.91 4.66 14.00
N PHE A 39 -6.80 4.52 13.30
CA PHE A 39 -5.58 5.28 13.60
C PHE A 39 -5.71 6.76 13.22
N MET A 40 -6.45 7.06 12.16
CA MET A 40 -6.62 8.43 11.64
C MET A 40 -8.11 8.82 11.57
N PRO A 41 -8.78 8.95 12.74
CA PRO A 41 -10.24 9.07 12.80
C PRO A 41 -10.81 10.39 12.24
N ARG A 42 -9.97 11.38 11.97
CA ARG A 42 -10.36 12.64 11.34
C ARG A 42 -9.93 12.75 9.86
N ALA A 43 -9.31 11.69 9.33
CA ALA A 43 -9.11 11.53 7.89
C ALA A 43 -10.31 10.79 7.27
N THR A 44 -10.56 11.02 5.99
CA THR A 44 -11.51 10.22 5.22
C THR A 44 -10.77 9.10 4.52
N VAL A 45 -10.99 7.85 4.91
CA VAL A 45 -10.37 6.67 4.27
C VAL A 45 -11.35 6.06 3.29
N LEU A 46 -11.09 6.27 2.00
CA LEU A 46 -11.80 5.66 0.88
C LEU A 46 -11.20 4.29 0.58
N ALA A 47 -12.02 3.28 0.42
CA ALA A 47 -11.58 1.92 0.09
C ALA A 47 -12.63 1.25 -0.82
N PRO A 48 -12.60 1.50 -2.13
CA PRO A 48 -13.55 0.90 -3.07
C PRO A 48 -13.26 -0.59 -3.26
N ASP A 49 -14.30 -1.36 -3.57
CA ASP A 49 -14.15 -2.70 -4.10
C ASP A 49 -13.62 -2.63 -5.54
N LEU A 50 -12.51 -3.29 -5.82
CA LEU A 50 -11.93 -3.27 -7.15
C LEU A 50 -12.59 -4.32 -8.05
N PRO A 51 -12.88 -3.99 -9.33
CA PRO A 51 -13.18 -4.98 -10.35
C PRO A 51 -12.09 -6.06 -10.46
N VAL A 52 -12.48 -7.25 -10.88
CA VAL A 52 -11.55 -8.39 -11.05
C VAL A 52 -10.63 -8.19 -12.25
N HIS A 53 -11.16 -7.60 -13.33
CA HIS A 53 -10.38 -7.30 -14.53
C HIS A 53 -9.50 -6.08 -14.33
N PRO A 54 -8.18 -6.17 -14.57
CA PRO A 54 -7.23 -5.12 -14.21
C PRO A 54 -7.47 -3.79 -14.93
N ALA A 55 -7.95 -3.83 -16.17
CA ALA A 55 -8.28 -2.60 -16.91
C ALA A 55 -9.45 -1.84 -16.27
N ASP A 56 -10.48 -2.56 -15.84
CA ASP A 56 -11.65 -1.98 -15.17
C ASP A 56 -11.28 -1.46 -13.76
N ALA A 57 -10.43 -2.19 -13.05
CA ALA A 57 -9.92 -1.76 -11.75
C ALA A 57 -9.11 -0.45 -11.87
N MET A 58 -8.22 -0.37 -12.87
CA MET A 58 -7.45 0.85 -13.11
C MET A 58 -8.34 2.01 -13.56
N ALA A 59 -9.37 1.75 -14.38
CA ALA A 59 -10.33 2.78 -14.79
C ALA A 59 -11.09 3.36 -13.57
N LEU A 60 -11.60 2.48 -12.68
CA LEU A 60 -12.24 2.89 -11.43
C LEU A 60 -11.31 3.71 -10.54
N LEU A 61 -10.06 3.28 -10.40
CA LEU A 61 -9.08 3.99 -9.57
C LEU A 61 -8.74 5.37 -10.13
N LYS A 62 -8.58 5.50 -11.44
CA LYS A 62 -8.38 6.80 -12.11
C LYS A 62 -9.56 7.73 -11.91
N GLU A 63 -10.78 7.26 -12.11
CA GLU A 63 -11.99 8.03 -11.83
C GLU A 63 -12.06 8.47 -10.36
N THR A 64 -11.73 7.53 -9.44
CA THR A 64 -11.71 7.83 -8.00
C THR A 64 -10.69 8.92 -7.64
N VAL A 65 -9.46 8.85 -8.16
CA VAL A 65 -8.45 9.89 -7.85
C VAL A 65 -8.76 11.23 -8.51
N GLU A 66 -9.41 11.23 -9.66
CA GLU A 66 -9.86 12.46 -10.33
C GLU A 66 -10.99 13.15 -9.58
N SER A 67 -11.98 12.39 -9.10
CA SER A 67 -13.15 12.93 -8.39
C SER A 67 -12.87 13.27 -6.94
N GLU A 68 -12.17 12.38 -6.21
CA GLU A 68 -11.95 12.49 -4.78
C GLU A 68 -10.70 13.28 -4.41
N ARG A 69 -9.71 13.34 -5.31
CA ARG A 69 -8.43 14.04 -5.09
C ARG A 69 -7.78 13.64 -3.75
N PRO A 70 -7.43 12.36 -3.54
CA PRO A 70 -6.84 11.94 -2.29
C PRO A 70 -5.48 12.61 -2.04
N ASP A 71 -5.20 12.93 -0.78
CA ASP A 71 -3.92 13.48 -0.34
C ASP A 71 -2.85 12.41 -0.22
N LEU A 72 -3.25 11.15 -0.08
CA LEU A 72 -2.38 9.98 0.03
C LEU A 72 -3.07 8.74 -0.52
N ILE A 73 -2.31 7.90 -1.22
CA ILE A 73 -2.76 6.58 -1.67
C ILE A 73 -1.90 5.50 -1.01
N ILE A 74 -2.54 4.50 -0.41
CA ILE A 74 -1.87 3.35 0.21
C ILE A 74 -2.38 2.08 -0.46
N GLY A 75 -1.50 1.30 -1.08
CA GLY A 75 -1.89 0.05 -1.72
C GLY A 75 -1.09 -1.14 -1.23
N THR A 76 -1.73 -2.30 -1.15
CA THR A 76 -1.12 -3.55 -0.71
C THR A 76 -1.18 -4.62 -1.79
N SER A 77 -0.07 -5.34 -2.03
CA SER A 77 -0.01 -6.44 -2.99
C SER A 77 -0.40 -5.99 -4.41
N MET A 78 -1.42 -6.59 -5.03
CA MET A 78 -2.03 -6.12 -6.28
C MET A 78 -2.41 -4.63 -6.21
N GLY A 79 -2.99 -4.20 -5.07
CA GLY A 79 -3.30 -2.78 -4.84
C GLY A 79 -2.06 -1.89 -4.81
N GLY A 80 -0.91 -2.41 -4.36
CA GLY A 80 0.38 -1.73 -4.42
C GLY A 80 0.87 -1.54 -5.86
N MET A 81 0.65 -2.53 -6.72
CA MET A 81 0.92 -2.42 -8.16
C MET A 81 0.09 -1.30 -8.81
N TYR A 82 -1.22 -1.25 -8.55
CA TYR A 82 -2.07 -0.18 -9.05
C TYR A 82 -1.69 1.19 -8.49
N THR A 83 -1.36 1.24 -7.20
CA THR A 83 -0.96 2.48 -6.53
C THR A 83 0.27 3.09 -7.17
N GLU A 84 1.25 2.30 -7.58
CA GLU A 84 2.43 2.79 -8.30
C GLU A 84 2.03 3.55 -9.57
N MET A 85 1.06 3.07 -10.33
CA MET A 85 0.61 3.65 -11.59
C MET A 85 -0.31 4.90 -11.44
N LEU A 86 -0.66 5.30 -10.22
CA LEU A 86 -1.47 6.51 -9.94
C LEU A 86 -0.55 7.72 -9.71
N TYR A 87 0.07 8.19 -10.79
CA TYR A 87 1.05 9.27 -10.77
C TYR A 87 0.47 10.62 -10.29
N GLY A 88 1.34 11.48 -9.73
CA GLY A 88 0.98 12.81 -9.26
C GLY A 88 0.49 12.88 -7.81
N PHE A 89 0.41 11.74 -7.11
CA PHE A 89 -0.02 11.63 -5.72
C PHE A 89 1.10 11.14 -4.81
N ASP A 90 1.00 11.42 -3.52
CA ASP A 90 1.81 10.76 -2.50
C ASP A 90 1.32 9.32 -2.33
N ARG A 91 2.25 8.35 -2.38
CA ARG A 91 1.89 6.93 -2.46
C ARG A 91 2.74 6.07 -1.56
N ILE A 92 2.12 5.08 -0.94
CA ILE A 92 2.79 4.01 -0.18
C ILE A 92 2.40 2.68 -0.81
N CYS A 93 3.38 1.96 -1.35
CA CYS A 93 3.21 0.64 -1.96
C CYS A 93 3.74 -0.42 -0.99
N VAL A 94 2.88 -1.28 -0.48
CA VAL A 94 3.25 -2.34 0.48
C VAL A 94 3.23 -3.69 -0.22
N ASN A 95 4.35 -4.39 -0.22
CA ASN A 95 4.53 -5.67 -0.91
C ASN A 95 3.92 -5.64 -2.33
N PRO A 96 4.23 -4.63 -3.16
CA PRO A 96 3.55 -4.42 -4.44
C PRO A 96 3.84 -5.56 -5.42
N ALA A 97 2.78 -6.18 -5.95
CA ALA A 97 2.87 -7.33 -6.85
C ALA A 97 3.12 -6.90 -8.30
N PHE A 98 4.28 -6.31 -8.60
CA PHE A 98 4.63 -5.85 -9.95
C PHE A 98 4.78 -6.97 -10.99
N GLU A 99 4.79 -8.23 -10.55
CA GLU A 99 4.81 -9.43 -11.39
C GLU A 99 3.53 -10.24 -11.18
N MET A 100 2.37 -9.57 -11.02
CA MET A 100 1.10 -10.19 -10.61
C MET A 100 0.73 -11.42 -11.45
N GLY A 101 0.90 -11.37 -12.77
CA GLY A 101 0.60 -12.51 -13.64
C GLY A 101 1.52 -13.72 -13.42
N ALA A 102 2.79 -13.51 -13.07
CA ALA A 102 3.71 -14.57 -12.66
C ALA A 102 3.31 -15.10 -11.28
N THR A 103 3.08 -14.22 -10.31
CA THR A 103 2.63 -14.54 -8.96
C THR A 103 1.37 -15.42 -8.98
N MET A 104 0.35 -15.07 -9.79
CA MET A 104 -0.87 -15.88 -9.94
C MET A 104 -0.59 -17.29 -10.45
N SER A 105 0.39 -17.46 -11.36
CA SER A 105 0.74 -18.74 -11.92
C SER A 105 1.53 -19.62 -10.95
N GLU A 106 2.51 -19.03 -10.27
CA GLU A 106 3.42 -19.71 -9.32
C GLU A 106 2.71 -20.17 -8.06
N HIS A 107 1.78 -19.34 -7.55
CA HIS A 107 1.00 -19.64 -6.33
C HIS A 107 -0.34 -20.34 -6.62
N GLN A 108 -0.48 -20.95 -7.80
CA GLN A 108 -1.64 -21.79 -8.17
C GLN A 108 -2.99 -21.08 -7.97
N MET A 109 -3.07 -19.78 -8.24
CA MET A 109 -4.28 -18.98 -8.05
C MET A 109 -5.31 -19.18 -9.17
N MET A 110 -5.10 -20.13 -10.10
CA MET A 110 -6.04 -20.42 -11.18
C MET A 110 -7.22 -21.26 -10.68
N GLY A 111 -8.35 -21.14 -11.40
CA GLY A 111 -9.57 -21.83 -11.07
C GLY A 111 -10.49 -21.02 -10.13
N LYS A 112 -11.33 -21.72 -9.38
CA LYS A 112 -12.29 -21.10 -8.47
C LYS A 112 -11.57 -20.51 -7.27
N GLN A 113 -11.83 -19.23 -7.00
CA GLN A 113 -11.27 -18.49 -5.87
C GLN A 113 -12.40 -17.80 -5.10
N THR A 114 -12.22 -17.65 -3.79
CA THR A 114 -13.18 -17.00 -2.89
C THR A 114 -12.59 -15.71 -2.34
N PHE A 115 -13.37 -14.63 -2.33
CA PHE A 115 -12.97 -13.39 -1.68
C PHE A 115 -12.86 -13.58 -0.16
N GLN A 116 -11.78 -13.01 0.41
CA GLN A 116 -11.51 -13.11 1.84
C GLN A 116 -12.38 -12.17 2.68
N ASN A 117 -12.92 -11.13 2.06
CA ASN A 117 -13.73 -10.10 2.70
C ASN A 117 -15.06 -9.92 1.93
N PRO A 118 -16.14 -9.58 2.62
CA PRO A 118 -17.42 -9.27 1.96
C PRO A 118 -17.28 -8.10 1.01
N ARG A 119 -17.81 -8.23 -0.19
CA ARG A 119 -17.89 -7.17 -1.19
C ARG A 119 -19.28 -6.51 -1.19
N GLN A 120 -19.32 -5.24 -1.55
CA GLN A 120 -20.58 -4.47 -1.64
C GLN A 120 -21.49 -4.97 -2.75
N ASP A 121 -20.89 -5.50 -3.85
CA ASP A 121 -21.64 -6.10 -4.97
C ASP A 121 -22.19 -7.50 -4.66
N GLY A 122 -21.87 -8.07 -3.49
CA GLY A 122 -22.32 -9.41 -3.06
C GLY A 122 -21.58 -10.58 -3.74
N VAL A 123 -20.63 -10.31 -4.64
CA VAL A 123 -19.83 -11.35 -5.31
C VAL A 123 -18.84 -11.94 -4.31
N GLN A 124 -18.92 -13.24 -4.07
CA GLN A 124 -18.04 -13.93 -3.12
C GLN A 124 -17.02 -14.83 -3.81
N GLU A 125 -17.22 -15.18 -5.07
CA GLU A 125 -16.37 -16.14 -5.79
C GLU A 125 -16.09 -15.65 -7.20
N ILE A 126 -14.90 -15.98 -7.69
CA ILE A 126 -14.50 -15.74 -9.08
C ILE A 126 -13.82 -16.98 -9.67
N ILE A 127 -13.75 -17.03 -10.98
CA ILE A 127 -12.93 -18.02 -11.70
C ILE A 127 -11.73 -17.31 -12.33
N VAL A 128 -10.55 -17.61 -11.81
CA VAL A 128 -9.30 -17.13 -12.38
C VAL A 128 -8.93 -17.98 -13.59
N THR A 129 -9.01 -17.38 -14.76
CA THR A 129 -8.73 -18.02 -16.04
C THR A 129 -7.31 -17.67 -16.53
N LYS A 130 -6.81 -18.41 -17.52
CA LYS A 130 -5.57 -18.06 -18.22
C LYS A 130 -5.65 -16.68 -18.90
N ALA A 131 -6.84 -16.29 -19.36
CA ALA A 131 -7.08 -14.97 -19.93
C ALA A 131 -6.87 -13.87 -18.88
N LEU A 132 -7.46 -14.02 -17.69
CA LEU A 132 -7.29 -13.08 -16.58
C LEU A 132 -5.80 -12.97 -16.16
N VAL A 133 -5.09 -14.08 -16.07
CA VAL A 133 -3.63 -14.06 -15.78
C VAL A 133 -2.86 -13.29 -16.85
N LYS A 134 -3.24 -13.44 -18.12
CA LYS A 134 -2.61 -12.68 -19.21
C LYS A 134 -2.91 -11.18 -19.10
N GLU A 135 -4.15 -10.79 -18.78
CA GLU A 135 -4.53 -9.38 -18.54
C GLU A 135 -3.68 -8.75 -17.43
N TYR A 136 -3.41 -9.48 -16.33
CA TYR A 136 -2.53 -9.00 -15.26
C TYR A 136 -1.06 -8.89 -15.71
N ARG A 137 -0.55 -9.77 -16.56
CA ARG A 137 0.79 -9.62 -17.15
C ARG A 137 0.89 -8.36 -18.00
N GLU A 138 -0.09 -8.14 -18.87
CA GLU A 138 -0.17 -6.94 -19.69
C GLU A 138 -0.30 -5.66 -18.84
N MET A 139 -1.07 -5.71 -17.75
CA MET A 139 -1.18 -4.59 -16.83
C MET A 139 0.16 -4.26 -16.15
N THR A 140 0.94 -5.26 -15.72
CA THR A 140 2.24 -5.03 -15.09
C THR A 140 3.28 -4.38 -16.00
N GLU A 141 3.14 -4.50 -17.33
CA GLU A 141 4.00 -3.81 -18.30
C GLU A 141 3.85 -2.28 -18.25
N HIS A 142 2.78 -1.77 -17.68
CA HIS A 142 2.55 -0.33 -17.50
C HIS A 142 3.17 0.24 -16.22
N CYS A 143 3.64 -0.60 -15.29
CA CYS A 143 4.36 -0.15 -14.10
C CYS A 143 5.62 0.62 -14.48
N PHE A 144 5.95 1.63 -13.68
CA PHE A 144 7.13 2.48 -13.81
C PHE A 144 7.21 3.29 -15.12
N SER A 145 6.13 3.37 -15.91
CA SER A 145 6.14 4.01 -17.24
C SER A 145 6.27 5.54 -17.19
N GLN A 146 5.96 6.20 -16.07
CA GLN A 146 5.99 7.66 -15.92
C GLN A 146 6.81 8.13 -14.71
N VAL A 147 7.84 7.38 -14.32
CA VAL A 147 8.70 7.75 -13.20
C VAL A 147 9.57 8.95 -13.57
N THR A 148 9.41 10.03 -12.83
CA THR A 148 10.21 11.26 -12.91
C THR A 148 10.94 11.51 -11.60
N ALA A 149 11.86 12.45 -11.56
CA ALA A 149 12.54 12.87 -10.32
C ALA A 149 11.55 13.38 -9.26
N GLU A 150 10.43 13.97 -9.68
CA GLU A 150 9.36 14.40 -8.77
C GLU A 150 8.60 13.20 -8.21
N GLU A 151 8.23 12.23 -9.08
CA GLU A 151 7.57 11.00 -8.66
C GLU A 151 8.41 10.20 -7.66
N GLN A 152 9.73 10.13 -7.87
CA GLN A 152 10.65 9.46 -6.95
C GLN A 152 10.62 10.00 -5.51
N GLN A 153 10.22 11.27 -5.32
CA GLN A 153 10.10 11.88 -3.99
C GLN A 153 8.74 11.62 -3.33
N ARG A 154 7.76 11.13 -4.08
CA ARG A 154 6.38 10.93 -3.62
C ARG A 154 6.04 9.49 -3.28
N VAL A 155 6.93 8.53 -3.64
CA VAL A 155 6.61 7.09 -3.57
C VAL A 155 7.49 6.39 -2.55
N PHE A 156 6.84 5.66 -1.65
CA PHE A 156 7.47 4.84 -0.62
C PHE A 156 7.12 3.37 -0.84
N GLY A 157 8.12 2.52 -0.88
CA GLY A 157 7.97 1.07 -0.93
C GLY A 157 8.21 0.45 0.45
N LEU A 158 7.32 -0.43 0.88
CA LEU A 158 7.46 -1.23 2.09
C LEU A 158 7.42 -2.70 1.72
N PHE A 159 8.43 -3.46 2.12
CA PHE A 159 8.60 -4.85 1.74
C PHE A 159 8.80 -5.72 2.98
N GLY A 160 7.97 -6.75 3.13
CA GLY A 160 8.10 -7.75 4.17
C GLY A 160 9.32 -8.63 3.90
N ASP A 161 10.22 -8.76 4.87
CA ASP A 161 11.43 -9.58 4.76
C ASP A 161 11.15 -11.08 4.81
N GLU A 162 9.96 -11.46 5.29
CA GLU A 162 9.46 -12.84 5.34
C GLU A 162 8.28 -13.06 4.37
N ASP A 163 8.11 -12.19 3.35
CA ASP A 163 7.04 -12.33 2.36
C ASP A 163 7.29 -13.55 1.46
N PRO A 164 6.45 -14.61 1.50
CA PRO A 164 6.65 -15.80 0.67
C PRO A 164 6.05 -15.65 -0.74
N ILE A 165 5.43 -14.53 -1.07
CA ILE A 165 4.61 -14.37 -2.29
C ILE A 165 5.23 -13.36 -3.26
N VAL A 166 5.71 -12.22 -2.78
CA VAL A 166 6.17 -11.11 -3.61
C VAL A 166 7.60 -10.72 -3.27
N HIS A 167 8.48 -10.69 -4.28
CA HIS A 167 9.90 -10.39 -4.12
C HIS A 167 10.35 -9.27 -5.08
N THR A 168 9.67 -8.12 -5.03
CA THR A 168 9.86 -7.01 -5.98
C THR A 168 10.63 -5.82 -5.40
N TYR A 169 11.34 -5.99 -4.29
CA TYR A 169 12.15 -4.94 -3.67
C TYR A 169 13.23 -4.38 -4.62
N ASP A 170 14.04 -5.25 -5.21
CA ASP A 170 15.12 -4.84 -6.12
C ASP A 170 14.59 -4.17 -7.39
N LEU A 171 13.44 -4.64 -7.89
CA LEU A 171 12.76 -4.01 -9.02
C LEU A 171 12.28 -2.60 -8.66
N PHE A 172 11.69 -2.42 -7.47
CA PHE A 172 11.25 -1.11 -7.00
C PHE A 172 12.43 -0.14 -6.86
N LEU A 173 13.55 -0.58 -6.27
CA LEU A 173 14.75 0.24 -6.08
C LEU A 173 15.38 0.75 -7.38
N GLN A 174 15.16 0.08 -8.50
CA GLN A 174 15.63 0.58 -9.81
C GLN A 174 14.92 1.87 -10.22
N HIS A 175 13.73 2.14 -9.66
CA HIS A 175 12.88 3.26 -10.04
C HIS A 175 12.68 4.27 -8.90
N TYR A 176 12.58 3.80 -7.66
CA TYR A 176 12.27 4.63 -6.49
C TYR A 176 13.27 4.39 -5.36
N PRO A 177 13.94 5.44 -4.85
CA PRO A 177 14.97 5.28 -3.81
C PRO A 177 14.41 5.04 -2.40
N GLN A 178 13.12 5.32 -2.18
CA GLN A 178 12.52 5.25 -0.85
C GLN A 178 11.88 3.87 -0.62
N ALA A 179 12.71 2.85 -0.43
CA ALA A 179 12.29 1.48 -0.15
C ALA A 179 12.79 1.02 1.22
N ILE A 180 11.91 0.43 1.99
CA ILE A 180 12.15 0.00 3.37
C ILE A 180 11.72 -1.45 3.53
N HIS A 181 12.57 -2.28 4.12
CA HIS A 181 12.16 -3.57 4.62
C HIS A 181 11.49 -3.43 5.99
N PHE A 182 10.42 -4.18 6.20
CA PHE A 182 9.84 -4.35 7.52
C PHE A 182 9.81 -5.83 7.90
N HIS A 183 9.93 -6.13 9.18
CA HIS A 183 9.81 -7.49 9.63
C HIS A 183 8.35 -7.93 9.57
N GLY A 184 8.07 -8.82 8.63
CA GLY A 184 6.73 -9.34 8.40
C GLY A 184 6.57 -10.07 7.07
N GLU A 185 5.43 -10.69 6.95
CA GLU A 185 5.02 -11.48 5.79
C GLU A 185 4.29 -10.62 4.74
N HIS A 186 3.64 -11.27 3.78
CA HIS A 186 2.87 -10.63 2.71
C HIS A 186 1.71 -9.77 3.24
N ARG A 187 1.06 -10.21 4.31
CA ARG A 187 -0.12 -9.53 4.86
C ARG A 187 0.30 -8.38 5.79
N LEU A 188 -0.21 -7.19 5.49
CA LEU A 188 0.00 -6.02 6.35
C LEU A 188 -0.81 -6.14 7.64
N VAL A 189 -0.14 -6.36 8.75
CA VAL A 189 -0.75 -6.47 10.09
C VAL A 189 -0.75 -5.12 10.81
N GLU A 190 -1.63 -4.95 11.82
CA GLU A 190 -1.77 -3.72 12.58
C GLU A 190 -0.45 -3.20 13.17
N LYS A 191 0.40 -4.11 13.67
CA LYS A 191 1.72 -3.76 14.21
C LYS A 191 2.62 -3.13 13.13
N ALA A 192 2.61 -3.65 11.90
CA ALA A 192 3.37 -3.08 10.79
C ALA A 192 2.79 -1.72 10.36
N ILE A 193 1.48 -1.55 10.37
CA ILE A 193 0.86 -0.24 10.12
C ILE A 193 1.36 0.78 11.16
N TYR A 194 1.32 0.43 12.42
CA TYR A 194 1.75 1.31 13.52
C TYR A 194 3.23 1.70 13.41
N HIS A 195 4.11 0.72 13.19
CA HIS A 195 5.56 0.95 13.22
C HIS A 195 6.12 1.56 11.94
N TYR A 196 5.51 1.30 10.78
CA TYR A 196 6.08 1.69 9.49
C TYR A 196 5.18 2.63 8.69
N ILE A 197 3.89 2.34 8.58
CA ILE A 197 2.98 3.20 7.81
C ILE A 197 2.76 4.55 8.50
N ILE A 198 2.44 4.55 9.80
CA ILE A 198 2.13 5.79 10.54
C ILE A 198 3.29 6.80 10.50
N PRO A 199 4.56 6.45 10.72
CA PRO A 199 5.67 7.40 10.58
C PRO A 199 5.82 7.97 9.17
N ILE A 200 5.64 7.16 8.13
CA ILE A 200 5.68 7.65 6.75
C ILE A 200 4.51 8.62 6.49
N VAL A 201 3.32 8.28 6.93
CA VAL A 201 2.14 9.16 6.81
C VAL A 201 2.37 10.48 7.53
N ARG A 202 2.99 10.47 8.73
CA ARG A 202 3.38 11.71 9.44
C ARG A 202 4.35 12.55 8.65
N TRP A 203 5.36 11.92 8.08
CA TRP A 203 6.33 12.63 7.24
C TRP A 203 5.66 13.28 6.02
N ILE A 204 4.74 12.56 5.36
CA ILE A 204 3.97 13.07 4.22
C ILE A 204 3.06 14.23 4.68
N ASP A 205 2.34 14.07 5.78
CA ASP A 205 1.45 15.08 6.33
C ASP A 205 2.20 16.37 6.71
N ASP A 206 3.36 16.24 7.34
CA ASP A 206 4.24 17.37 7.69
C ASP A 206 4.79 18.07 6.44
N ARG A 207 5.16 17.32 5.40
CA ARG A 207 5.56 17.88 4.11
C ARG A 207 4.44 18.69 3.48
N GLN A 208 3.26 18.12 3.40
CA GLN A 208 2.08 18.77 2.80
C GLN A 208 1.62 20.02 3.56
N THR A 209 1.84 20.05 4.88
CA THR A 209 1.46 21.18 5.74
C THR A 209 2.57 22.17 6.00
N GLY A 210 3.77 21.96 5.43
CA GLY A 210 4.93 22.83 5.63
C GLY A 210 5.56 22.75 7.03
N ARG A 211 5.22 21.74 7.83
CA ARG A 211 5.86 21.51 9.14
C ARG A 211 7.29 21.03 8.98
N ASN A 212 8.11 21.31 10.01
CA ASN A 212 9.50 20.85 10.02
C ASN A 212 9.57 19.31 10.04
N ARG A 213 10.40 18.74 9.18
CA ARG A 213 10.59 17.30 9.03
C ARG A 213 12.02 16.97 8.61
N PRO A 214 12.48 15.73 8.77
CA PRO A 214 13.73 15.27 8.17
C PRO A 214 13.72 15.48 6.65
N SER A 215 14.83 15.98 6.10
CA SER A 215 14.93 16.29 4.66
C SER A 215 14.88 15.06 3.76
N VAL A 216 15.28 13.92 4.30
CA VAL A 216 15.34 12.64 3.56
C VAL A 216 14.79 11.51 4.42
N LEU A 217 13.96 10.67 3.80
CA LEU A 217 13.35 9.52 4.41
C LEU A 217 14.00 8.24 3.87
N ILE A 218 15.24 7.96 4.27
CA ILE A 218 15.97 6.80 3.76
C ILE A 218 16.03 5.66 4.78
N HIS A 219 16.03 6.01 6.09
CA HIS A 219 16.17 5.01 7.14
C HIS A 219 15.03 5.10 8.15
N TRP A 220 14.54 3.92 8.55
CA TRP A 220 13.50 3.78 9.57
C TRP A 220 13.86 4.49 10.89
N ASP A 221 15.11 4.38 11.32
CA ASP A 221 15.56 5.01 12.57
C ASP A 221 15.44 6.53 12.54
N THR A 222 15.69 7.16 11.41
CA THR A 222 15.49 8.61 11.24
C THR A 222 14.04 9.01 11.46
N LEU A 223 13.09 8.22 10.99
CA LEU A 223 11.65 8.43 11.22
C LEU A 223 11.26 8.21 12.66
N ALA A 224 11.72 7.10 13.25
CA ALA A 224 11.43 6.75 14.63
C ALA A 224 11.94 7.84 15.59
N ASP A 225 13.13 8.34 15.37
CA ASP A 225 13.73 9.42 16.17
C ASP A 225 12.99 10.75 15.98
N ALA A 226 12.61 11.09 14.74
CA ALA A 226 11.92 12.35 14.45
C ALA A 226 10.49 12.42 15.02
N TYR A 227 9.79 11.26 15.06
CA TYR A 227 8.39 11.22 15.47
C TYR A 227 8.15 10.53 16.81
N GLY A 228 9.21 10.22 17.56
CA GLY A 228 9.13 9.63 18.90
C GLY A 228 8.44 8.25 18.92
N GLN A 229 8.47 7.53 17.81
CA GLN A 229 7.93 6.17 17.76
C GLN A 229 8.88 5.20 18.48
N PRO A 230 8.35 4.22 19.23
CA PRO A 230 9.20 3.20 19.81
C PRO A 230 9.90 2.42 18.71
N ARG A 231 11.21 2.30 18.78
CA ARG A 231 11.99 1.47 17.85
C ARG A 231 11.48 0.04 17.90
N SER A 232 11.21 -0.54 16.74
CA SER A 232 10.88 -1.95 16.64
C SER A 232 12.10 -2.76 17.10
N SER A 233 11.92 -3.65 18.10
CA SER A 233 12.98 -4.56 18.51
C SER A 233 13.44 -5.51 17.38
N LEU A 234 12.68 -5.56 16.32
CA LEU A 234 12.89 -6.39 15.15
C LEU A 234 13.81 -5.73 14.12
N HIS A 235 13.93 -4.40 14.15
CA HIS A 235 14.78 -3.65 13.21
C HIS A 235 16.28 -3.83 13.49
N LYS A 236 16.66 -4.17 14.72
CA LYS A 236 18.06 -4.44 15.10
C LYS A 236 18.71 -5.65 14.44
N ALA A 237 17.95 -6.46 13.74
CA ALA A 237 18.48 -7.63 13.03
C ALA A 237 19.11 -7.28 11.65
N TYR A 238 19.00 -6.02 11.21
CA TYR A 238 19.44 -5.57 9.87
C TYR A 238 20.53 -4.48 9.90
N GLU A 239 21.02 -4.12 11.09
CA GLU A 239 22.27 -3.37 11.26
C GLU A 239 23.48 -4.33 11.29
#